data_9c7a9b7c6f9257f668fd9615042fd197
#
_entry.id   9c7a9b7c6f9257f668fd9615042fd197
#
_cell.length_a   1.000
_cell.length_b   1.000
_cell.length_c   1.000
_cell.angle_alpha   90.00
_cell.angle_beta   90.00
_cell.angle_gamma   90.00
#
_symmetry.space_group_name_H-M   'P 1'
#
loop_
_entity.id
_entity.type
_entity.pdbx_description
1 polymer ?
#
loop_
_entity_poly.entity_id
_entity_poly.type
_entity_poly.pdbx_seq_one_letter_code
_entity_poly.pdbx_strand_id
1 'polypeptide(L)'
;EFGRVDGYIDDLPTFGPDLSPLHRSKLAAASFLAIHITGRDVSSLDLFPRQSLLASNKLAAEGGLCEALIVLGWLYNTRALTVSLPSHKHIAWKNSITDAIDSKSMLPSELETLIGRLNHMASIMTMSRHFLSRLRYYFDKSKEPNKKYSRIFFNKSVIHDLNLWLLFLDKAYNGISMNILVFRKPTHIYRTDACEYGLGGSFSDGTLWRWAIPHDLLHRAHISLLEFMGMLIPIWMDVLNGSLSLHDCILSLGDSSNAVGWMVKSNFKSAEENLPDQLAKLEVSRTLASLILSEDLILWSQWMCGDDNIIPDICSRDWHLLDNDLINNLTSLFSNSNQQRI
;
A
#
# COMPACT_ATOMS: atom_id res chain seq x y z
N GLU A 1 21.85 -18.19 -8.86
CA GLU A 1 21.75 -16.73 -8.78
C GLU A 1 22.77 -16.21 -7.78
N PHE A 2 23.53 -15.18 -8.18
CA PHE A 2 24.62 -14.65 -7.34
C PHE A 2 24.20 -13.49 -6.44
N GLY A 3 22.96 -12.99 -6.60
CA GLY A 3 22.43 -11.84 -5.89
C GLY A 3 21.78 -10.83 -6.82
N ARG A 4 21.18 -9.80 -6.26
CA ARG A 4 20.51 -8.72 -6.97
C ARG A 4 21.22 -7.40 -6.72
N VAL A 5 21.39 -6.60 -7.77
CA VAL A 5 21.89 -5.23 -7.71
C VAL A 5 20.75 -4.31 -8.13
N ASP A 6 20.37 -3.39 -7.26
CA ASP A 6 19.42 -2.33 -7.58
C ASP A 6 20.15 -0.99 -7.59
N GLY A 7 19.90 -0.15 -8.61
CA GLY A 7 20.51 1.14 -8.77
C GLY A 7 19.51 2.28 -8.48
N TYR A 8 19.93 3.26 -7.72
CA TYR A 8 19.21 4.51 -7.52
C TYR A 8 20.21 5.65 -7.60
N ILE A 9 20.10 6.48 -8.64
CA ILE A 9 20.95 7.63 -8.99
C ILE A 9 22.42 7.52 -8.54
N ASP A 10 22.70 7.51 -7.23
CA ASP A 10 24.04 7.51 -6.64
C ASP A 10 24.34 6.26 -5.78
N ASP A 11 23.36 5.41 -5.51
CA ASP A 11 23.49 4.26 -4.62
C ASP A 11 23.23 2.94 -5.38
N LEU A 12 24.13 1.96 -5.23
CA LEU A 12 24.04 0.63 -5.84
C LEU A 12 24.05 -0.45 -4.72
N PRO A 13 22.96 -0.58 -3.94
CA PRO A 13 22.88 -1.63 -2.93
C PRO A 13 22.84 -3.01 -3.59
N THR A 14 23.62 -3.94 -3.06
CA THR A 14 23.65 -5.33 -3.51
C THR A 14 23.18 -6.24 -2.39
N PHE A 15 22.19 -7.07 -2.68
CA PHE A 15 21.63 -8.05 -1.74
C PHE A 15 21.88 -9.47 -2.23
N GLY A 16 22.26 -10.36 -1.32
CA GLY A 16 22.40 -11.76 -1.66
C GLY A 16 22.62 -12.64 -0.44
N PRO A 17 22.48 -13.96 -0.58
CA PRO A 17 22.69 -14.90 0.51
C PRO A 17 24.17 -14.97 0.90
N ASP A 18 24.45 -15.04 2.20
CA ASP A 18 25.80 -15.22 2.75
C ASP A 18 26.17 -16.70 2.83
N LEU A 19 26.58 -17.27 1.70
CA LEU A 19 26.87 -18.70 1.59
C LEU A 19 28.35 -19.03 1.85
N SER A 20 29.27 -18.12 1.55
CA SER A 20 30.72 -18.34 1.69
C SER A 20 31.50 -17.03 1.49
N PRO A 21 32.80 -16.96 1.90
CA PRO A 21 33.67 -15.82 1.59
C PRO A 21 33.77 -15.51 0.09
N LEU A 22 33.80 -16.56 -0.76
CA LEU A 22 33.82 -16.38 -2.21
C LEU A 22 32.51 -15.77 -2.71
N HIS A 23 31.37 -16.14 -2.12
CA HIS A 23 30.08 -15.57 -2.48
C HIS A 23 30.00 -14.09 -2.10
N ARG A 24 30.47 -13.71 -0.90
CA ARG A 24 30.59 -12.30 -0.49
C ARG A 24 31.45 -11.49 -1.44
N SER A 25 32.61 -12.03 -1.86
CA SER A 25 33.49 -11.36 -2.82
C SER A 25 32.82 -11.14 -4.17
N LYS A 26 32.03 -12.12 -4.64
CA LYS A 26 31.26 -11.99 -5.90
C LYS A 26 30.16 -10.96 -5.78
N LEU A 27 29.46 -10.87 -4.66
CA LEU A 27 28.44 -9.84 -4.41
C LEU A 27 29.05 -8.44 -4.43
N ALA A 28 30.18 -8.24 -3.72
CA ALA A 28 30.90 -6.99 -3.72
C ALA A 28 31.38 -6.61 -5.14
N ALA A 29 31.96 -7.58 -5.87
CA ALA A 29 32.42 -7.36 -7.23
C ALA A 29 31.28 -7.01 -8.21
N ALA A 30 30.07 -7.48 -7.98
CA ALA A 30 28.91 -7.16 -8.83
C ALA A 30 28.58 -5.66 -8.85
N SER A 31 28.62 -4.99 -7.68
CA SER A 31 28.41 -3.54 -7.59
C SER A 31 29.49 -2.76 -8.32
N PHE A 32 30.76 -3.13 -8.12
CA PHE A 32 31.88 -2.50 -8.84
C PHE A 32 31.80 -2.71 -10.33
N LEU A 33 31.41 -3.91 -10.78
CA LEU A 33 31.23 -4.21 -12.20
C LEU A 33 30.09 -3.38 -12.79
N ALA A 34 28.98 -3.25 -12.10
CA ALA A 34 27.86 -2.41 -12.54
C ALA A 34 28.29 -0.94 -12.72
N ILE A 35 29.03 -0.38 -11.77
CA ILE A 35 29.59 0.98 -11.86
C ILE A 35 30.55 1.10 -13.05
N HIS A 36 31.41 0.11 -13.24
CA HIS A 36 32.39 0.13 -14.34
C HIS A 36 31.74 0.01 -15.74
N ILE A 37 30.66 -0.77 -15.84
CA ILE A 37 29.91 -0.91 -17.11
C ILE A 37 29.08 0.33 -17.43
N THR A 38 28.45 0.93 -16.41
CA THR A 38 27.54 2.08 -16.61
C THR A 38 28.25 3.43 -16.57
N GLY A 39 29.39 3.51 -15.91
CA GLY A 39 30.19 4.69 -15.77
C GLY A 39 31.49 4.63 -16.58
N ARG A 40 32.07 5.80 -16.84
CA ARG A 40 33.37 5.93 -17.47
C ARG A 40 34.36 6.59 -16.49
N ASP A 41 35.52 6.00 -16.33
CA ASP A 41 36.58 6.59 -15.52
C ASP A 41 36.94 8.02 -15.95
N VAL A 42 37.45 8.78 -15.01
CA VAL A 42 37.95 10.12 -15.27
C VAL A 42 39.10 10.06 -16.31
N SER A 43 39.02 10.88 -17.35
CA SER A 43 40.01 10.94 -18.42
C SER A 43 40.57 12.35 -18.53
N SER A 44 41.85 12.43 -18.89
CA SER A 44 42.50 13.70 -19.22
C SER A 44 41.85 14.38 -20.44
N LEU A 45 41.08 13.65 -21.22
CA LEU A 45 40.33 14.17 -22.37
C LEU A 45 38.95 14.72 -22.02
N ASP A 46 38.54 14.67 -20.75
CA ASP A 46 37.27 15.24 -20.33
C ASP A 46 37.32 16.77 -20.44
N LEU A 47 36.33 17.34 -21.13
CA LEU A 47 36.23 18.80 -21.35
C LEU A 47 36.04 19.59 -20.05
N PHE A 48 35.43 18.94 -19.05
CA PHE A 48 35.18 19.48 -17.72
C PHE A 48 35.72 18.54 -16.65
N PRO A 49 36.28 19.08 -15.55
CA PRO A 49 36.68 18.26 -14.40
C PRO A 49 35.53 17.42 -13.89
N ARG A 50 35.73 16.11 -13.79
CA ARG A 50 34.78 15.17 -13.18
C ARG A 50 35.34 14.58 -11.90
N GLN A 51 34.48 14.24 -10.98
CA GLN A 51 34.87 13.46 -9.80
C GLN A 51 35.01 11.98 -10.18
N SER A 52 35.79 11.24 -9.40
CA SER A 52 35.88 9.78 -9.53
C SER A 52 34.50 9.14 -9.47
N LEU A 53 34.29 8.07 -10.24
CA LEU A 53 33.07 7.27 -10.21
C LEU A 53 32.78 6.70 -8.80
N LEU A 54 33.83 6.50 -8.03
CA LEU A 54 33.73 5.98 -6.66
C LEU A 54 34.01 7.10 -5.65
N ALA A 55 33.03 7.39 -4.81
CA ALA A 55 33.21 8.28 -3.67
C ALA A 55 33.93 7.50 -2.55
N SER A 56 35.26 7.56 -2.51
CA SER A 56 36.11 6.81 -1.57
C SER A 56 35.69 6.97 -0.10
N ASN A 57 35.27 8.18 0.28
CA ASN A 57 34.81 8.48 1.65
C ASN A 57 33.48 7.77 1.96
N LYS A 58 32.54 7.74 1.01
CA LYS A 58 31.27 6.99 1.17
C LYS A 58 31.52 5.49 1.19
N LEU A 59 32.38 4.99 0.29
CA LEU A 59 32.74 3.59 0.25
C LEU A 59 33.41 3.13 1.57
N ALA A 60 34.26 3.93 2.15
CA ALA A 60 34.87 3.64 3.44
C ALA A 60 33.87 3.64 4.61
N ALA A 61 32.85 4.51 4.54
CA ALA A 61 31.84 4.64 5.58
C ALA A 61 30.71 3.60 5.46
N GLU A 62 30.30 3.26 4.25
CA GLU A 62 29.06 2.53 3.95
C GLU A 62 29.28 1.23 3.16
N GLY A 63 30.48 1.02 2.59
CA GLY A 63 30.80 -0.11 1.70
C GLY A 63 30.99 -1.47 2.40
N GLY A 64 30.73 -1.57 3.70
CA GLY A 64 30.85 -2.83 4.46
C GLY A 64 29.68 -3.78 4.22
N LEU A 65 29.95 -5.08 4.19
CA LEU A 65 28.92 -6.11 4.22
C LEU A 65 28.30 -6.17 5.62
N CYS A 66 27.01 -5.99 5.72
CA CYS A 66 26.25 -6.03 6.98
C CYS A 66 24.88 -6.67 6.79
N GLU A 67 24.30 -7.16 7.88
CA GLU A 67 22.94 -7.74 7.87
C GLU A 67 21.85 -6.68 7.96
N ALA A 68 22.20 -5.49 8.45
CA ALA A 68 21.30 -4.36 8.58
C ALA A 68 21.94 -3.10 8.02
N LEU A 69 21.25 -2.43 7.09
CA LEU A 69 21.76 -1.24 6.40
C LEU A 69 20.63 -0.24 6.17
N ILE A 70 20.93 1.04 6.34
CA ILE A 70 20.01 2.11 5.96
C ILE A 70 20.19 2.41 4.46
N VAL A 71 19.15 2.16 3.67
CA VAL A 71 19.09 2.45 2.24
C VAL A 71 17.90 3.34 1.97
N LEU A 72 18.10 4.45 1.27
CA LEU A 72 17.04 5.43 0.96
C LEU A 72 16.23 5.86 2.20
N GLY A 73 16.89 5.87 3.36
CA GLY A 73 16.28 6.30 4.61
C GLY A 73 15.41 5.29 5.33
N TRP A 74 15.43 4.04 4.90
CA TRP A 74 14.84 2.87 5.57
C TRP A 74 15.93 1.92 6.06
N LEU A 75 15.75 1.34 7.24
CA LEU A 75 16.62 0.31 7.78
C LEU A 75 16.15 -1.05 7.28
N TYR A 76 16.91 -1.66 6.41
CA TYR A 76 16.72 -3.04 5.94
C TYR A 76 17.48 -3.98 6.87
N ASN A 77 16.79 -4.96 7.44
CA ASN A 77 17.38 -6.03 8.23
C ASN A 77 17.14 -7.35 7.50
N THR A 78 18.21 -7.89 6.88
CA THR A 78 18.12 -9.11 6.08
C THR A 78 18.03 -10.39 6.92
N ARG A 79 18.45 -10.34 8.18
CA ARG A 79 18.30 -11.47 9.11
C ARG A 79 16.86 -11.59 9.62
N ALA A 80 16.25 -10.47 10.01
CA ALA A 80 14.86 -10.42 10.43
C ALA A 80 13.87 -10.36 9.26
N LEU A 81 14.36 -10.15 8.03
CA LEU A 81 13.55 -9.90 6.83
C LEU A 81 12.54 -8.76 7.04
N THR A 82 13.00 -7.66 7.62
CA THR A 82 12.17 -6.48 7.90
C THR A 82 12.75 -5.21 7.31
N VAL A 83 11.84 -4.30 6.98
CA VAL A 83 12.14 -2.90 6.65
C VAL A 83 11.54 -2.04 7.76
N SER A 84 12.35 -1.17 8.36
CA SER A 84 11.88 -0.33 9.45
C SER A 84 12.34 1.12 9.31
N LEU A 85 11.62 2.01 9.99
CA LEU A 85 12.00 3.42 10.06
C LEU A 85 13.13 3.57 11.10
N PRO A 86 14.26 4.22 10.79
CA PRO A 86 15.31 4.48 11.77
C PRO A 86 14.78 5.26 13.00
N SER A 87 15.27 4.93 14.19
CA SER A 87 14.76 5.47 15.47
C SER A 87 14.75 7.00 15.54
N HIS A 88 15.80 7.65 15.02
CA HIS A 88 15.85 9.11 15.00
C HIS A 88 14.75 9.75 14.15
N LYS A 89 14.37 9.11 13.03
CA LYS A 89 13.24 9.56 12.19
C LYS A 89 11.92 9.30 12.88
N HIS A 90 11.75 8.12 13.48
CA HIS A 90 10.54 7.77 14.22
C HIS A 90 10.25 8.82 15.30
N ILE A 91 11.23 9.12 16.16
CA ILE A 91 11.08 10.09 17.25
C ILE A 91 10.74 11.48 16.69
N ALA A 92 11.50 11.97 15.70
CA ALA A 92 11.30 13.29 15.14
C ALA A 92 9.95 13.46 14.44
N TRP A 93 9.47 12.41 13.74
CA TRP A 93 8.20 12.46 13.04
C TRP A 93 7.03 12.29 13.99
N LYS A 94 7.16 11.42 15.00
CA LYS A 94 6.16 11.23 16.06
C LYS A 94 5.91 12.53 16.81
N ASN A 95 6.97 13.25 17.21
CA ASN A 95 6.86 14.55 17.85
C ASN A 95 6.14 15.55 16.95
N SER A 96 6.52 15.65 15.67
CA SER A 96 5.87 16.56 14.73
C SER A 96 4.35 16.29 14.57
N ILE A 97 3.94 15.01 14.56
CA ILE A 97 2.52 14.64 14.48
C ILE A 97 1.81 14.96 15.80
N THR A 98 2.42 14.61 16.93
CA THR A 98 1.85 14.86 18.26
C THR A 98 1.66 16.37 18.50
N ASP A 99 2.67 17.19 18.19
CA ASP A 99 2.58 18.65 18.30
C ASP A 99 1.44 19.22 17.41
N ALA A 100 1.25 18.66 16.22
CA ALA A 100 0.16 19.04 15.32
C ALA A 100 -1.22 18.66 15.87
N ILE A 101 -1.34 17.50 16.52
CA ILE A 101 -2.58 17.04 17.17
C ILE A 101 -2.91 17.93 18.36
N ASP A 102 -1.93 18.19 19.23
CA ASP A 102 -2.12 18.95 20.48
C ASP A 102 -2.46 20.42 20.21
N SER A 103 -1.70 21.06 19.30
CA SER A 103 -1.93 22.45 18.91
C SER A 103 -3.11 22.63 17.96
N LYS A 104 -3.58 21.55 17.34
CA LYS A 104 -4.61 21.54 16.27
C LYS A 104 -4.29 22.50 15.12
N SER A 105 -3.01 22.79 14.91
CA SER A 105 -2.57 23.74 13.90
C SER A 105 -1.09 23.58 13.56
N MET A 106 -0.70 23.97 12.34
CA MET A 106 0.70 24.02 11.91
C MET A 106 0.97 25.27 11.07
N LEU A 107 2.25 25.64 10.95
CA LEU A 107 2.69 26.58 9.92
C LEU A 107 2.73 25.87 8.56
N PRO A 108 2.52 26.58 7.44
CA PRO A 108 2.59 25.99 6.10
C PRO A 108 3.89 25.25 5.82
N SER A 109 5.04 25.78 6.23
CA SER A 109 6.35 25.14 6.06
C SER A 109 6.52 23.86 6.89
N GLU A 110 5.95 23.83 8.10
CA GLU A 110 5.93 22.63 8.95
C GLU A 110 5.05 21.56 8.33
N LEU A 111 3.86 21.94 7.81
CA LEU A 111 2.95 21.03 7.15
C LEU A 111 3.56 20.46 5.86
N GLU A 112 4.24 21.27 5.06
CA GLU A 112 4.96 20.79 3.86
C GLU A 112 6.01 19.74 4.21
N THR A 113 6.80 20.03 5.25
CA THR A 113 7.81 19.09 5.76
C THR A 113 7.15 17.79 6.25
N LEU A 114 6.05 17.88 6.99
CA LEU A 114 5.30 16.72 7.48
C LEU A 114 4.75 15.90 6.32
N ILE A 115 4.12 16.52 5.33
CA ILE A 115 3.62 15.83 4.12
C ILE A 115 4.75 15.08 3.40
N GLY A 116 5.94 15.68 3.26
CA GLY A 116 7.11 15.04 2.67
C GLY A 116 7.54 13.78 3.44
N ARG A 117 7.59 13.86 4.78
CA ARG A 117 7.91 12.74 5.66
C ARG A 117 6.89 11.61 5.57
N LEU A 118 5.61 11.94 5.62
CA LEU A 118 4.52 10.97 5.52
C LEU A 118 4.44 10.35 4.12
N ASN A 119 4.73 11.11 3.06
CA ASN A 119 4.82 10.57 1.71
C ASN A 119 5.99 9.58 1.55
N HIS A 120 7.12 9.83 2.20
CA HIS A 120 8.22 8.86 2.26
C HIS A 120 7.77 7.56 2.95
N MET A 121 7.02 7.66 4.06
CA MET A 121 6.47 6.48 4.73
C MET A 121 5.46 5.72 3.86
N ALA A 122 4.62 6.45 3.13
CA ALA A 122 3.63 5.89 2.21
C ALA A 122 4.25 5.20 0.98
N SER A 123 5.56 5.32 0.75
CA SER A 123 6.24 4.56 -0.30
C SER A 123 6.30 3.05 0.01
N ILE A 124 6.37 2.69 1.29
CA ILE A 124 6.35 1.30 1.76
C ILE A 124 4.93 0.91 2.19
N MET A 125 4.25 1.76 2.98
CA MET A 125 2.90 1.51 3.47
C MET A 125 1.88 2.18 2.54
N THR A 126 1.65 1.60 1.37
CA THR A 126 0.86 2.23 0.29
C THR A 126 -0.56 2.58 0.71
N MET A 127 -1.19 1.78 1.58
CA MET A 127 -2.53 2.04 2.12
C MET A 127 -2.65 3.35 2.90
N SER A 128 -1.56 3.89 3.40
CA SER A 128 -1.56 5.16 4.14
C SER A 128 -1.72 6.39 3.24
N ARG A 129 -1.55 6.27 1.93
CA ARG A 129 -1.60 7.38 0.96
C ARG A 129 -2.92 8.14 0.97
N HIS A 130 -4.03 7.49 1.24
CA HIS A 130 -5.34 8.14 1.35
C HIS A 130 -5.34 9.28 2.34
N PHE A 131 -4.68 9.09 3.48
CA PHE A 131 -4.67 10.02 4.61
C PHE A 131 -3.72 11.21 4.41
N LEU A 132 -3.02 11.28 3.27
CA LEU A 132 -2.28 12.48 2.84
C LEU A 132 -3.17 13.50 2.13
N SER A 133 -4.29 13.07 1.58
CA SER A 133 -5.11 13.91 0.69
C SER A 133 -5.62 15.16 1.41
N ARG A 134 -6.13 15.03 2.66
CA ARG A 134 -6.59 16.18 3.44
C ARG A 134 -5.45 17.12 3.84
N LEU A 135 -4.30 16.58 4.24
CA LEU A 135 -3.14 17.41 4.58
C LEU A 135 -2.68 18.24 3.37
N ARG A 136 -2.64 17.62 2.18
CA ARG A 136 -2.33 18.31 0.92
C ARG A 136 -3.34 19.41 0.60
N TYR A 137 -4.63 19.13 0.76
CA TYR A 137 -5.69 20.12 0.56
C TYR A 137 -5.51 21.35 1.44
N TYR A 138 -5.26 21.18 2.75
CA TYR A 138 -4.99 22.29 3.66
C TYR A 138 -3.71 23.05 3.28
N PHE A 139 -2.67 22.34 2.88
CA PHE A 139 -1.43 22.95 2.42
C PHE A 139 -1.65 23.77 1.13
N ASP A 140 -2.37 23.24 0.16
CA ASP A 140 -2.64 23.96 -1.09
C ASP A 140 -3.50 25.21 -0.86
N LYS A 141 -4.48 25.14 0.03
CA LYS A 141 -5.25 26.33 0.47
C LYS A 141 -4.38 27.39 1.16
N SER A 142 -3.31 27.01 1.82
CA SER A 142 -2.41 27.96 2.48
C SER A 142 -1.51 28.73 1.50
N LYS A 143 -1.40 28.29 0.25
CA LYS A 143 -0.63 28.99 -0.79
C LYS A 143 -1.32 30.22 -1.35
N GLU A 144 -2.60 30.47 -0.98
CA GLU A 144 -3.30 31.70 -1.34
C GLU A 144 -2.51 32.93 -0.84
N PRO A 145 -2.39 34.01 -1.63
CA PRO A 145 -1.48 35.12 -1.36
C PRO A 145 -1.64 35.75 0.04
N ASN A 146 -2.85 35.76 0.55
CA ASN A 146 -3.18 36.38 1.84
C ASN A 146 -2.99 35.44 3.05
N LYS A 147 -2.58 34.19 2.85
CA LYS A 147 -2.51 33.16 3.91
C LYS A 147 -1.11 32.58 4.15
N LYS A 148 -0.11 33.02 3.39
CA LYS A 148 1.23 32.41 3.36
C LYS A 148 1.95 32.28 4.71
N TYR A 149 1.62 33.12 5.69
CA TYR A 149 2.22 33.10 7.04
C TYR A 149 1.21 32.79 8.15
N SER A 150 -0.03 32.48 7.80
CA SER A 150 -1.06 32.15 8.78
C SER A 150 -0.96 30.70 9.20
N ARG A 151 -1.17 30.41 10.48
CA ARG A 151 -1.30 29.02 10.95
C ARG A 151 -2.50 28.35 10.29
N ILE A 152 -2.31 27.12 9.89
CA ILE A 152 -3.36 26.26 9.34
C ILE A 152 -4.01 25.52 10.50
N PHE A 153 -5.30 25.73 10.72
CA PHE A 153 -6.06 25.04 11.76
C PHE A 153 -6.70 23.77 11.22
N PHE A 154 -6.59 22.70 11.99
CA PHE A 154 -7.08 21.39 11.62
C PHE A 154 -8.47 21.10 12.20
N ASN A 155 -9.34 20.52 11.39
CA ASN A 155 -10.63 20.00 11.83
C ASN A 155 -10.47 18.59 12.47
N LYS A 156 -11.56 18.07 13.03
CA LYS A 156 -11.58 16.75 13.68
C LYS A 156 -11.16 15.62 12.74
N SER A 157 -11.49 15.72 11.45
CA SER A 157 -11.15 14.68 10.46
C SER A 157 -9.65 14.60 10.19
N VAL A 158 -8.96 15.76 10.11
CA VAL A 158 -7.50 15.80 9.97
C VAL A 158 -6.82 15.26 11.22
N ILE A 159 -7.32 15.61 12.41
CA ILE A 159 -6.80 15.07 13.68
C ILE A 159 -6.97 13.54 13.72
N HIS A 160 -8.10 13.03 13.23
CA HIS A 160 -8.31 11.58 13.14
C HIS A 160 -7.31 10.93 12.17
N ASP A 161 -7.05 11.53 11.01
CA ASP A 161 -6.03 11.03 10.07
C ASP A 161 -4.62 11.07 10.69
N LEU A 162 -4.29 12.12 11.44
CA LEU A 162 -3.00 12.23 12.14
C LEU A 162 -2.83 11.15 13.23
N ASN A 163 -3.89 10.82 13.98
CA ASN A 163 -3.85 9.70 14.92
C ASN A 163 -3.59 8.36 14.22
N LEU A 164 -4.21 8.14 13.05
CA LEU A 164 -3.92 6.94 12.25
C LEU A 164 -2.46 6.93 11.75
N TRP A 165 -1.91 8.10 11.41
CA TRP A 165 -0.50 8.21 11.05
C TRP A 165 0.46 7.84 12.18
N LEU A 166 0.10 8.06 13.46
CA LEU A 166 0.88 7.56 14.60
C LEU A 166 0.92 6.02 14.61
N LEU A 167 -0.19 5.35 14.33
CA LEU A 167 -0.22 3.89 14.24
C LEU A 167 0.65 3.37 13.08
N PHE A 168 0.56 3.99 11.90
CA PHE A 168 1.44 3.66 10.79
C PHE A 168 2.91 3.87 11.13
N LEU A 169 3.24 4.95 11.85
CA LEU A 169 4.59 5.27 12.25
C LEU A 169 5.16 4.25 13.22
N ASP A 170 4.38 3.86 14.22
CA ASP A 170 4.77 2.83 15.19
C ASP A 170 4.93 1.47 14.52
N LYS A 171 4.05 1.11 13.56
CA LYS A 171 4.22 -0.10 12.76
C LYS A 171 5.49 -0.06 11.91
N ALA A 172 5.77 1.07 11.25
CA ALA A 172 6.98 1.25 10.44
C ALA A 172 8.25 1.18 11.29
N TYR A 173 8.21 1.65 12.54
CA TYR A 173 9.33 1.54 13.48
C TYR A 173 9.56 0.11 13.96
N ASN A 174 8.51 -0.60 14.32
CA ASN A 174 8.57 -1.98 14.81
C ASN A 174 9.02 -2.99 13.74
N GLY A 175 8.94 -2.60 12.47
CA GLY A 175 9.35 -3.41 11.34
C GLY A 175 8.19 -3.92 10.51
N ILE A 176 8.34 -3.75 9.22
CA ILE A 176 7.43 -4.23 8.19
C ILE A 176 8.08 -5.43 7.52
N SER A 177 7.38 -6.52 7.37
CA SER A 177 7.92 -7.70 6.69
C SER A 177 8.36 -7.35 5.27
N MET A 178 9.58 -7.73 4.86
CA MET A 178 10.06 -7.57 3.48
C MET A 178 9.20 -8.35 2.48
N ASN A 179 8.43 -9.32 2.94
CA ASN A 179 7.50 -10.07 2.11
C ASN A 179 6.40 -9.21 1.48
N ILE A 180 6.06 -8.05 2.08
CA ILE A 180 5.09 -7.14 1.47
C ILE A 180 5.63 -6.45 0.20
N LEU A 181 6.95 -6.39 0.03
CA LEU A 181 7.59 -5.77 -1.12
C LEU A 181 7.77 -6.73 -2.30
N VAL A 182 7.54 -8.02 -2.08
CA VAL A 182 7.74 -9.08 -3.07
C VAL A 182 6.41 -9.77 -3.32
N PHE A 183 6.00 -9.83 -4.59
CA PHE A 183 4.83 -10.62 -4.97
C PHE A 183 5.09 -12.10 -4.67
N ARG A 184 4.15 -12.72 -3.97
CA ARG A 184 4.16 -14.16 -3.67
C ARG A 184 2.78 -14.75 -3.92
N LYS A 185 2.72 -16.08 -3.98
CA LYS A 185 1.45 -16.78 -4.19
C LYS A 185 0.45 -16.39 -3.09
N PRO A 186 -0.75 -15.90 -3.46
CA PRO A 186 -1.78 -15.58 -2.48
C PRO A 186 -2.19 -16.81 -1.66
N THR A 187 -2.41 -16.60 -0.36
CA THR A 187 -3.03 -17.59 0.51
C THR A 187 -4.55 -17.54 0.39
N HIS A 188 -5.10 -16.35 0.17
CA HIS A 188 -6.53 -16.09 0.02
C HIS A 188 -6.79 -15.31 -1.27
N ILE A 189 -7.82 -15.71 -2.01
CA ILE A 189 -8.26 -15.01 -3.22
C ILE A 189 -9.74 -14.70 -3.06
N TYR A 190 -10.07 -13.43 -3.16
CA TYR A 190 -11.44 -12.93 -3.10
C TYR A 190 -11.83 -12.37 -4.48
N ARG A 191 -13.03 -12.73 -4.94
CA ARG A 191 -13.64 -12.14 -6.13
C ARG A 191 -14.91 -11.44 -5.70
N THR A 192 -15.13 -10.24 -6.18
CA THR A 192 -16.24 -9.40 -5.73
C THR A 192 -16.84 -8.63 -6.90
N ASP A 193 -18.13 -8.33 -6.75
CA ASP A 193 -18.90 -7.48 -7.66
C ASP A 193 -19.90 -6.67 -6.86
N ALA A 194 -20.35 -5.55 -7.43
CA ALA A 194 -21.39 -4.72 -6.87
C ALA A 194 -22.40 -4.27 -7.91
N CYS A 195 -23.65 -4.18 -7.51
CA CYS A 195 -24.69 -3.49 -8.28
C CYS A 195 -25.37 -2.43 -7.39
N GLU A 196 -26.35 -1.71 -7.93
CA GLU A 196 -27.02 -0.63 -7.18
C GLU A 196 -27.76 -1.10 -5.93
N TYR A 197 -28.12 -2.38 -5.82
CA TYR A 197 -28.91 -2.95 -4.73
C TYR A 197 -28.25 -4.11 -4.00
N GLY A 198 -27.08 -4.55 -4.42
CA GLY A 198 -26.39 -5.66 -3.78
C GLY A 198 -24.90 -5.73 -4.02
N LEU A 199 -24.22 -6.37 -3.08
CA LEU A 199 -22.83 -6.76 -3.17
C LEU A 199 -22.75 -8.28 -3.14
N GLY A 200 -21.80 -8.85 -3.86
CA GLY A 200 -21.62 -10.28 -3.89
C GLY A 200 -20.19 -10.70 -4.14
N GLY A 201 -19.86 -11.93 -3.79
CA GLY A 201 -18.53 -12.43 -4.01
C GLY A 201 -18.33 -13.89 -3.68
N SER A 202 -17.09 -14.33 -3.92
CA SER A 202 -16.65 -15.69 -3.61
C SER A 202 -15.25 -15.70 -3.01
N PHE A 203 -15.05 -16.65 -2.10
CA PHE A 203 -13.75 -16.98 -1.52
C PHE A 203 -13.04 -18.07 -2.33
N SER A 204 -11.75 -18.25 -2.10
CA SER A 204 -10.95 -19.28 -2.79
C SER A 204 -11.34 -20.72 -2.44
N ASP A 205 -11.99 -20.95 -1.31
CA ASP A 205 -12.50 -22.25 -0.89
C ASP A 205 -13.86 -22.62 -1.53
N GLY A 206 -14.44 -21.70 -2.32
CA GLY A 206 -15.74 -21.88 -2.95
C GLY A 206 -16.91 -21.33 -2.12
N THR A 207 -16.67 -20.80 -0.94
CA THR A 207 -17.69 -20.10 -0.15
C THR A 207 -18.18 -18.87 -0.91
N LEU A 208 -19.50 -18.66 -0.90
CA LEU A 208 -20.16 -17.54 -1.53
C LEU A 208 -20.72 -16.61 -0.46
N TRP A 209 -20.82 -15.34 -0.79
CA TRP A 209 -21.48 -14.36 0.05
C TRP A 209 -22.26 -13.36 -0.79
N ARG A 210 -23.31 -12.81 -0.23
CA ARG A 210 -24.05 -11.69 -0.78
C ARG A 210 -24.62 -10.82 0.33
N TRP A 211 -24.74 -9.53 0.06
CA TRP A 211 -25.25 -8.55 1.01
C TRP A 211 -26.15 -7.54 0.28
N ALA A 212 -27.43 -7.49 0.69
CA ALA A 212 -28.36 -6.50 0.15
C ALA A 212 -28.03 -5.12 0.68
N ILE A 213 -27.98 -4.13 -0.20
CA ILE A 213 -27.76 -2.74 0.22
C ILE A 213 -29.01 -2.27 0.98
N PRO A 214 -28.88 -1.75 2.21
CA PRO A 214 -29.99 -1.21 2.97
C PRO A 214 -30.77 -0.15 2.19
N HIS A 215 -32.09 -0.15 2.33
CA HIS A 215 -32.97 0.71 1.53
C HIS A 215 -32.66 2.21 1.64
N ASP A 216 -32.16 2.67 2.79
CA ASP A 216 -31.78 4.04 3.05
C ASP A 216 -30.44 4.44 2.37
N LEU A 217 -29.65 3.47 1.92
CA LEU A 217 -28.42 3.66 1.15
C LEU A 217 -28.60 3.47 -0.35
N LEU A 218 -29.74 2.91 -0.79
CA LEU A 218 -30.05 2.72 -2.20
C LEU A 218 -29.97 4.07 -2.94
N HIS A 219 -29.32 4.08 -4.10
CA HIS A 219 -29.13 5.26 -4.97
C HIS A 219 -28.36 6.44 -4.35
N ARG A 220 -27.80 6.29 -3.14
CA ARG A 220 -26.99 7.33 -2.48
C ARG A 220 -25.50 7.16 -2.68
N ALA A 221 -25.05 5.95 -2.88
CA ALA A 221 -23.64 5.62 -3.09
C ALA A 221 -23.32 5.46 -4.57
N HIS A 222 -22.22 6.03 -5.03
CA HIS A 222 -21.73 5.79 -6.38
C HIS A 222 -21.27 4.34 -6.53
N ILE A 223 -21.52 3.71 -7.69
CA ILE A 223 -21.17 2.30 -7.93
C ILE A 223 -19.72 1.97 -7.57
N SER A 224 -18.75 2.83 -7.90
CA SER A 224 -17.35 2.59 -7.54
C SER A 224 -17.10 2.53 -6.03
N LEU A 225 -17.94 3.21 -5.21
CA LEU A 225 -17.86 3.09 -3.75
C LEU A 225 -18.40 1.74 -3.29
N LEU A 226 -19.50 1.29 -3.89
CA LEU A 226 -20.08 -0.03 -3.62
C LEU A 226 -19.10 -1.16 -3.98
N GLU A 227 -18.44 -1.05 -5.14
CA GLU A 227 -17.36 -1.93 -5.56
C GLU A 227 -16.22 -1.97 -4.53
N PHE A 228 -15.80 -0.79 -4.05
CA PHE A 228 -14.75 -0.70 -3.05
C PHE A 228 -15.15 -1.32 -1.70
N MET A 229 -16.40 -1.12 -1.29
CA MET A 229 -16.98 -1.79 -0.12
C MET A 229 -17.05 -3.31 -0.33
N GLY A 230 -17.46 -3.76 -1.51
CA GLY A 230 -17.48 -5.16 -1.89
C GLY A 230 -16.11 -5.82 -1.73
N MET A 231 -15.04 -5.13 -2.13
CA MET A 231 -13.66 -5.63 -1.97
C MET A 231 -13.19 -5.67 -0.50
N LEU A 232 -13.72 -4.81 0.39
CA LEU A 232 -13.39 -4.80 1.81
C LEU A 232 -14.09 -5.93 2.58
N ILE A 233 -15.36 -6.21 2.27
CA ILE A 233 -16.22 -7.10 3.05
C ILE A 233 -15.61 -8.49 3.27
N PRO A 234 -15.10 -9.22 2.26
CA PRO A 234 -14.52 -10.54 2.48
C PRO A 234 -13.31 -10.52 3.41
N ILE A 235 -12.48 -9.49 3.34
CA ILE A 235 -11.33 -9.32 4.26
C ILE A 235 -11.86 -9.14 5.68
N TRP A 236 -12.87 -8.31 5.85
CA TRP A 236 -13.49 -8.06 7.16
C TRP A 236 -14.16 -9.32 7.72
N MET A 237 -14.89 -10.06 6.90
CA MET A 237 -15.51 -11.31 7.29
C MET A 237 -14.49 -12.34 7.77
N ASP A 238 -13.38 -12.52 7.04
CA ASP A 238 -12.35 -13.50 7.40
C ASP A 238 -11.57 -13.07 8.64
N VAL A 239 -11.35 -11.78 8.87
CA VAL A 239 -10.80 -11.27 10.14
C VAL A 239 -11.75 -11.57 11.31
N LEU A 240 -13.06 -11.29 11.16
CA LEU A 240 -14.04 -11.56 12.20
C LEU A 240 -14.19 -13.05 12.53
N ASN A 241 -14.05 -13.89 11.52
CA ASN A 241 -14.13 -15.36 11.67
C ASN A 241 -12.83 -15.98 12.18
N GLY A 242 -11.74 -15.21 12.29
CA GLY A 242 -10.42 -15.72 12.64
C GLY A 242 -9.83 -16.65 11.57
N SER A 243 -10.25 -16.50 10.31
CA SER A 243 -9.78 -17.32 9.18
C SER A 243 -8.44 -16.87 8.65
N LEU A 244 -8.00 -15.66 8.98
CA LEU A 244 -6.72 -15.09 8.55
C LEU A 244 -5.66 -15.27 9.63
N SER A 245 -4.45 -15.55 9.17
CA SER A 245 -3.24 -15.66 10.00
C SER A 245 -2.29 -14.50 9.73
N LEU A 246 -1.39 -14.22 10.66
CA LEU A 246 -0.32 -13.22 10.48
C LEU A 246 0.45 -13.47 9.18
N HIS A 247 0.66 -12.41 8.42
CA HIS A 247 1.36 -12.42 7.13
C HIS A 247 0.63 -13.15 6.00
N ASP A 248 -0.66 -13.44 6.13
CA ASP A 248 -1.42 -13.95 5.01
C ASP A 248 -1.39 -12.98 3.83
N CYS A 249 -1.35 -13.57 2.63
CA CYS A 249 -1.27 -12.83 1.39
C CYS A 249 -2.62 -12.89 0.67
N ILE A 250 -3.30 -11.77 0.64
CA ILE A 250 -4.62 -11.63 0.04
C ILE A 250 -4.47 -11.09 -1.39
N LEU A 251 -5.15 -11.71 -2.33
CA LEU A 251 -5.40 -11.18 -3.66
C LEU A 251 -6.89 -10.87 -3.80
N SER A 252 -7.23 -9.59 -3.87
CA SER A 252 -8.60 -9.13 -4.12
C SER A 252 -8.77 -8.82 -5.60
N LEU A 253 -9.76 -9.44 -6.23
CA LEU A 253 -10.09 -9.32 -7.63
C LEU A 253 -11.44 -8.63 -7.82
N GLY A 254 -11.50 -7.68 -8.75
CA GLY A 254 -12.73 -7.00 -9.13
C GLY A 254 -12.61 -6.41 -10.53
N ASP A 255 -13.72 -6.10 -11.15
CA ASP A 255 -13.78 -5.54 -12.51
C ASP A 255 -13.83 -4.00 -12.54
N SER A 256 -13.98 -3.36 -11.37
CA SER A 256 -13.90 -1.91 -11.23
C SER A 256 -12.45 -1.44 -11.10
N SER A 257 -11.89 -0.85 -12.15
CA SER A 257 -10.52 -0.30 -12.13
C SER A 257 -10.31 0.77 -11.06
N ASN A 258 -11.37 1.52 -10.70
CA ASN A 258 -11.35 2.51 -9.63
C ASN A 258 -11.20 1.84 -8.26
N ALA A 259 -12.06 0.87 -7.94
CA ALA A 259 -12.05 0.14 -6.68
C ALA A 259 -10.72 -0.61 -6.47
N VAL A 260 -10.27 -1.34 -7.50
CA VAL A 260 -8.95 -2.02 -7.51
C VAL A 260 -7.81 -1.04 -7.25
N GLY A 261 -7.85 0.14 -7.90
CA GLY A 261 -6.86 1.18 -7.68
C GLY A 261 -6.89 1.74 -6.25
N TRP A 262 -8.07 1.85 -5.64
CA TRP A 262 -8.22 2.35 -4.28
C TRP A 262 -7.75 1.35 -3.22
N MET A 263 -7.88 0.07 -3.48
CA MET A 263 -7.39 -0.98 -2.55
C MET A 263 -5.88 -0.87 -2.27
N VAL A 264 -5.06 -0.61 -3.29
CA VAL A 264 -3.59 -0.66 -3.17
C VAL A 264 -2.92 0.69 -3.42
N LYS A 265 -3.35 1.44 -4.43
CA LYS A 265 -2.70 2.70 -4.79
C LYS A 265 -3.13 3.87 -3.91
N SER A 266 -4.25 3.72 -3.23
CA SER A 266 -4.75 4.70 -2.24
C SER A 266 -4.71 6.14 -2.74
N ASN A 267 -5.13 6.39 -3.97
CA ASN A 267 -5.01 7.72 -4.58
C ASN A 267 -6.37 8.31 -4.90
N PHE A 268 -7.05 8.82 -3.87
CA PHE A 268 -8.23 9.66 -4.10
C PHE A 268 -7.77 11.06 -4.48
N LYS A 269 -8.37 11.61 -5.52
CA LYS A 269 -8.35 13.06 -5.69
C LYS A 269 -9.20 13.64 -4.57
N SER A 270 -8.62 14.37 -3.67
CA SER A 270 -9.33 15.12 -2.62
C SER A 270 -9.94 16.37 -3.23
N ALA A 271 -10.90 16.19 -4.11
CA ALA A 271 -11.73 17.31 -4.54
C ALA A 271 -12.84 17.43 -3.50
N GLU A 272 -12.89 18.56 -2.81
CA GLU A 272 -13.98 18.99 -1.93
C GLU A 272 -14.26 18.10 -0.71
N GLU A 273 -13.79 18.53 0.44
CA GLU A 273 -13.82 17.86 1.74
C GLU A 273 -15.20 17.39 2.25
N ASN A 274 -16.27 17.76 1.59
CA ASN A 274 -17.63 17.62 2.13
C ASN A 274 -18.58 16.77 1.26
N LEU A 275 -18.09 16.13 0.21
CA LEU A 275 -18.94 15.22 -0.55
C LEU A 275 -19.12 13.93 0.25
N PRO A 276 -20.36 13.47 0.48
CA PRO A 276 -20.65 12.22 1.21
C PRO A 276 -19.83 11.04 0.73
N ASP A 277 -19.65 10.89 -0.58
CA ASP A 277 -18.86 9.83 -1.20
C ASP A 277 -17.38 9.87 -0.81
N GLN A 278 -16.78 11.04 -0.63
CA GLN A 278 -15.38 11.16 -0.23
C GLN A 278 -15.21 10.77 1.24
N LEU A 279 -16.15 11.16 2.10
CA LEU A 279 -16.15 10.74 3.50
C LEU A 279 -16.32 9.23 3.61
N ALA A 280 -17.25 8.64 2.87
CA ALA A 280 -17.49 7.20 2.85
C ALA A 280 -16.25 6.43 2.33
N LYS A 281 -15.62 6.87 1.25
CA LYS A 281 -14.36 6.27 0.74
C LYS A 281 -13.25 6.29 1.80
N LEU A 282 -13.12 7.38 2.54
CA LEU A 282 -12.12 7.48 3.62
C LEU A 282 -12.45 6.54 4.77
N GLU A 283 -13.73 6.36 5.14
CA GLU A 283 -14.11 5.39 6.17
C GLU A 283 -13.82 3.95 5.75
N VAL A 284 -14.17 3.58 4.51
CA VAL A 284 -13.80 2.27 3.94
C VAL A 284 -12.28 2.08 3.98
N SER A 285 -11.51 3.11 3.59
CA SER A 285 -10.05 3.05 3.62
C SER A 285 -9.48 2.93 5.04
N ARG A 286 -10.10 3.59 6.04
CA ARG A 286 -9.69 3.46 7.45
C ARG A 286 -9.93 2.06 7.96
N THR A 287 -11.11 1.51 7.68
CA THR A 287 -11.44 0.14 8.06
C THR A 287 -10.45 -0.83 7.44
N LEU A 288 -10.20 -0.72 6.14
CA LEU A 288 -9.21 -1.54 5.44
C LEU A 288 -7.82 -1.41 6.06
N ALA A 289 -7.35 -0.17 6.28
CA ALA A 289 -6.03 0.06 6.87
C ALA A 289 -5.93 -0.51 8.29
N SER A 290 -6.98 -0.41 9.09
CA SER A 290 -7.02 -0.98 10.43
C SER A 290 -6.93 -2.50 10.41
N LEU A 291 -7.68 -3.17 9.53
CA LEU A 291 -7.63 -4.63 9.36
C LEU A 291 -6.25 -5.11 8.91
N ILE A 292 -5.67 -4.44 7.90
CA ILE A 292 -4.33 -4.78 7.39
C ILE A 292 -3.26 -4.61 8.48
N LEU A 293 -3.38 -3.57 9.32
CA LEU A 293 -2.42 -3.30 10.39
C LEU A 293 -2.56 -4.27 11.57
N SER A 294 -3.80 -4.59 12.00
CA SER A 294 -4.05 -5.46 13.14
C SER A 294 -3.59 -6.88 12.89
N GLU A 295 -3.85 -7.38 11.68
CA GLU A 295 -3.57 -8.76 11.31
C GLU A 295 -2.24 -8.93 10.55
N ASP A 296 -1.50 -7.84 10.34
CA ASP A 296 -0.24 -7.84 9.57
C ASP A 296 -0.36 -8.50 8.19
N LEU A 297 -1.45 -8.19 7.49
CA LEU A 297 -1.81 -8.79 6.21
C LEU A 297 -1.03 -8.17 5.05
N ILE A 298 -0.85 -8.95 4.00
CA ILE A 298 -0.31 -8.49 2.72
C ILE A 298 -1.47 -8.44 1.73
N LEU A 299 -1.74 -7.25 1.19
CA LEU A 299 -2.85 -7.03 0.27
C LEU A 299 -2.35 -6.70 -1.13
N TRP A 300 -2.81 -7.48 -2.08
CA TRP A 300 -2.73 -7.20 -3.51
C TRP A 300 -4.13 -7.05 -4.08
N SER A 301 -4.29 -6.16 -5.04
CA SER A 301 -5.51 -6.10 -5.83
C SER A 301 -5.19 -6.13 -7.31
N GLN A 302 -6.05 -6.78 -8.08
CA GLN A 302 -5.88 -6.90 -9.51
C GLN A 302 -7.24 -6.74 -10.20
N TRP A 303 -7.24 -6.03 -11.31
CA TRP A 303 -8.39 -5.96 -12.18
C TRP A 303 -8.57 -7.28 -12.94
N MET A 304 -9.81 -7.71 -13.07
CA MET A 304 -10.22 -8.82 -13.90
C MET A 304 -11.32 -8.39 -14.88
N CYS A 305 -11.48 -9.10 -15.99
CA CYS A 305 -12.56 -8.83 -16.92
C CYS A 305 -13.91 -9.17 -16.29
N GLY A 306 -14.93 -8.32 -16.50
CA GLY A 306 -16.29 -8.59 -16.00
C GLY A 306 -16.85 -9.92 -16.50
N ASP A 307 -16.56 -10.29 -17.76
CA ASP A 307 -16.98 -11.58 -18.33
C ASP A 307 -16.39 -12.81 -17.59
N ASP A 308 -15.28 -12.62 -16.87
CA ASP A 308 -14.65 -13.66 -16.03
C ASP A 308 -15.15 -13.61 -14.57
N ASN A 309 -15.89 -12.54 -14.19
CA ASN A 309 -16.38 -12.31 -12.82
C ASN A 309 -17.80 -12.86 -12.58
N ILE A 310 -18.15 -13.94 -13.26
CA ILE A 310 -19.53 -14.49 -13.36
C ILE A 310 -20.16 -14.77 -12.00
N ILE A 311 -19.43 -15.42 -11.07
CA ILE A 311 -19.97 -15.81 -9.75
C ILE A 311 -20.31 -14.57 -8.90
N PRO A 312 -19.39 -13.62 -8.71
CA PRO A 312 -19.70 -12.38 -8.00
C PRO A 312 -20.85 -11.59 -8.62
N ASP A 313 -20.93 -11.51 -9.96
CA ASP A 313 -22.00 -10.82 -10.69
C ASP A 313 -23.38 -11.46 -10.39
N ILE A 314 -23.49 -12.78 -10.44
CA ILE A 314 -24.69 -13.52 -10.06
C ILE A 314 -25.03 -13.27 -8.57
N CYS A 315 -24.04 -13.32 -7.67
CA CYS A 315 -24.28 -13.09 -6.26
C CYS A 315 -24.74 -11.66 -5.95
N SER A 316 -24.25 -10.66 -6.67
CA SER A 316 -24.62 -9.26 -6.48
C SER A 316 -25.99 -8.90 -7.07
N ARG A 317 -26.45 -9.61 -8.11
CA ARG A 317 -27.63 -9.25 -8.92
C ARG A 317 -28.85 -10.14 -8.72
N ASP A 318 -28.68 -11.46 -8.52
CA ASP A 318 -29.80 -12.42 -8.57
C ASP A 318 -30.53 -12.55 -7.23
N TRP A 319 -31.01 -11.43 -6.70
CA TRP A 319 -31.75 -11.33 -5.44
C TRP A 319 -33.16 -11.95 -5.49
N HIS A 320 -33.66 -12.24 -6.66
CA HIS A 320 -34.93 -12.94 -6.85
C HIS A 320 -34.83 -14.45 -6.51
N LEU A 321 -33.61 -14.99 -6.48
CA LEU A 321 -33.35 -16.38 -6.13
C LEU A 321 -33.14 -16.55 -4.62
N LEU A 322 -33.65 -17.64 -4.07
CA LEU A 322 -33.27 -18.09 -2.72
C LEU A 322 -31.81 -18.61 -2.73
N ASP A 323 -31.16 -18.61 -1.57
CA ASP A 323 -29.73 -19.01 -1.48
C ASP A 323 -29.48 -20.42 -2.04
N ASN A 324 -30.39 -21.37 -1.75
CA ASN A 324 -30.26 -22.73 -2.26
C ASN A 324 -30.42 -22.81 -3.80
N ASP A 325 -31.30 -22.02 -4.37
CA ASP A 325 -31.49 -21.96 -5.83
C ASP A 325 -30.31 -21.32 -6.52
N LEU A 326 -29.76 -20.26 -5.91
CA LEU A 326 -28.54 -19.61 -6.37
C LEU A 326 -27.37 -20.60 -6.39
N ILE A 327 -27.14 -21.34 -5.31
CA ILE A 327 -26.08 -22.34 -5.19
C ILE A 327 -26.26 -23.45 -6.23
N ASN A 328 -27.49 -23.94 -6.41
CA ASN A 328 -27.79 -24.97 -7.40
C ASN A 328 -27.50 -24.50 -8.82
N ASN A 329 -27.90 -23.28 -9.16
CA ASN A 329 -27.62 -22.67 -10.48
C ASN A 329 -26.12 -22.55 -10.73
N LEU A 330 -25.37 -22.01 -9.77
CA LEU A 330 -23.91 -21.90 -9.85
C LEU A 330 -23.23 -23.26 -9.98
N THR A 331 -23.64 -24.24 -9.17
CA THR A 331 -23.10 -25.61 -9.25
C THR A 331 -23.34 -26.23 -10.62
N SER A 332 -24.51 -26.02 -11.23
CA SER A 332 -24.84 -26.52 -12.56
C SER A 332 -23.97 -25.90 -13.66
N LEU A 333 -23.68 -24.59 -13.56
CA LEU A 333 -22.82 -23.88 -14.50
C LEU A 333 -21.37 -24.42 -14.46
N PHE A 334 -20.85 -24.72 -13.26
CA PHE A 334 -19.48 -25.24 -13.11
C PHE A 334 -19.35 -26.74 -13.44
N SER A 335 -20.37 -27.55 -13.16
CA SER A 335 -20.37 -28.96 -13.56
C SER A 335 -20.29 -29.12 -15.08
N ASN A 336 -20.92 -28.22 -15.83
CA ASN A 336 -20.88 -28.22 -17.30
C ASN A 336 -19.56 -27.68 -17.89
N SER A 337 -18.86 -26.78 -17.18
CA SER A 337 -17.60 -26.20 -17.64
C SER A 337 -16.41 -27.16 -17.52
N ASN A 338 -16.44 -28.08 -16.57
CA ASN A 338 -15.40 -29.11 -16.42
C ASN A 338 -15.45 -30.19 -17.51
N GLN A 339 -16.52 -30.31 -18.28
CA GLN A 339 -16.61 -31.25 -19.41
C GLN A 339 -16.05 -30.70 -20.73
N GLN A 340 -15.72 -29.41 -20.82
CA GLN A 340 -15.17 -28.77 -22.01
C GLN A 340 -13.65 -28.51 -21.98
N ARG A 341 -12.97 -28.95 -20.92
CA ARG A 341 -11.50 -28.87 -20.82
C ARG A 341 -10.90 -30.27 -20.64
N ILE A 342 -10.94 -31.07 -21.68
CA ILE A 342 -10.03 -32.21 -21.94
C ILE A 342 -9.42 -31.98 -23.30
#